data_4144acdcda40eb7e521bb95295a12652
#
_entry.id   4144acdcda40eb7e521bb95295a12652
#
_cell.length_a   1.000
_cell.length_b   1.000
_cell.length_c   1.000
_cell.angle_alpha   90.00
_cell.angle_beta   90.00
_cell.angle_gamma   90.00
#
_symmetry.space_group_name_H-M   'P 1'
#
loop_
_entity.id
_entity.type
_entity.pdbx_description
1 polymer ?
#
loop_
_entity_poly.entity_id
_entity_poly.type
_entity_poly.pdbx_seq_one_letter_code
_entity_poly.pdbx_strand_id
1 'polypeptide(L)'
;MDEKQLAKGRAAYQMMDEACNQLVTSGNWQRVGSSDIKLFLDMYVQALLLKMAQTTGEISEAMLTYIASVPERDILGIGKASATQALNIGFKNRSFAEGTPLLLRCCVAMDDKEGTATAQQFVDGVSRMLYAAADVDGDMSGNELNFITSYAGGLRTFLMTRAAGRHSGMQGATRRIDVFGENTAQNNTTAEKTKDDKKADEKEETLDSLMEQLDSLIGLESVKKEVRSLINLIKVRAMRKEHDLKVMDMSFHMVFTGNPGTGKTTVARLVAKIYKKLGFLSKGQLIETDRSGLVAGFVGQTAGKVTDVVNSALGGILFIDEAYALARKGMDNDFGHEAIDTLVKLMEDHRDDLVVIVAGYTDEMHDFLTSNPGLISRFNKYIDFPDYTDDELMAILEMNAKRQGYSITDEAKQVVRGMLTGMTLSERMDFGNARGMRNTLEKLVQAQANRLAVCEGEITRDMLLTITEADAKAALTDESEQKQADGENAEQLALQTEENDK
;
A
#
# COMPACT_ATOMS: atom_id res chain seq x y z
N MET A 1 -18.67 5.54 -34.35
CA MET A 1 -19.11 5.66 -32.93
C MET A 1 -20.63 5.73 -32.90
N ASP A 2 -21.28 4.93 -32.07
CA ASP A 2 -22.75 4.97 -31.91
C ASP A 2 -23.12 6.22 -31.08
N GLU A 3 -23.92 7.14 -31.67
CA GLU A 3 -24.43 8.35 -30.98
C GLU A 3 -25.18 8.01 -29.69
N LYS A 4 -25.80 6.83 -29.63
CA LYS A 4 -26.53 6.34 -28.47
C LYS A 4 -25.60 6.08 -27.28
N GLN A 5 -24.41 5.53 -27.50
CA GLN A 5 -23.45 5.28 -26.42
C GLN A 5 -22.83 6.58 -25.92
N LEU A 6 -22.52 7.52 -26.83
CA LEU A 6 -22.07 8.85 -26.43
C LEU A 6 -23.12 9.60 -25.59
N ALA A 7 -24.39 9.51 -25.95
CA ALA A 7 -25.49 10.11 -25.19
C ALA A 7 -25.58 9.50 -23.77
N LYS A 8 -25.44 8.17 -23.63
CA LYS A 8 -25.41 7.49 -22.32
C LYS A 8 -24.21 7.95 -21.50
N GLY A 9 -23.02 8.05 -22.10
CA GLY A 9 -21.80 8.52 -21.43
C GLY A 9 -21.93 9.95 -20.93
N ARG A 10 -22.48 10.86 -21.75
CA ARG A 10 -22.75 12.24 -21.36
C ARG A 10 -23.79 12.37 -20.27
N ALA A 11 -24.85 11.58 -20.30
CA ALA A 11 -25.84 11.53 -19.22
C ALA A 11 -25.21 11.06 -17.89
N ALA A 12 -24.32 10.07 -17.95
CA ALA A 12 -23.58 9.61 -16.78
C ALA A 12 -22.58 10.67 -16.26
N TYR A 13 -21.90 11.38 -17.16
CA TYR A 13 -21.05 12.52 -16.82
C TYR A 13 -21.85 13.63 -16.12
N GLN A 14 -23.05 13.96 -16.60
CA GLN A 14 -23.92 14.96 -15.97
C GLN A 14 -24.29 14.58 -14.53
N MET A 15 -24.54 13.30 -14.25
CA MET A 15 -24.77 12.86 -12.86
C MET A 15 -23.61 13.18 -11.94
N MET A 16 -22.36 12.98 -12.41
CA MET A 16 -21.17 13.33 -11.66
C MET A 16 -20.96 14.84 -11.55
N ASP A 17 -21.24 15.59 -12.62
CA ASP A 17 -21.17 17.06 -12.63
C ASP A 17 -22.17 17.68 -11.65
N GLU A 18 -23.40 17.16 -11.57
CA GLU A 18 -24.40 17.56 -10.58
C GLU A 18 -23.91 17.33 -9.15
N ALA A 19 -23.29 16.17 -8.89
CA ALA A 19 -22.67 15.90 -7.59
C ALA A 19 -21.53 16.89 -7.26
N CYS A 20 -20.71 17.23 -8.25
CA CYS A 20 -19.67 18.24 -8.12
C CYS A 20 -20.24 19.64 -7.87
N ASN A 21 -21.34 20.01 -8.54
CA ASN A 21 -22.01 21.29 -8.34
C ASN A 21 -22.61 21.42 -6.94
N GLN A 22 -23.10 20.33 -6.35
CA GLN A 22 -23.54 20.31 -4.94
C GLN A 22 -22.37 20.57 -3.99
N LEU A 23 -21.17 20.02 -4.25
CA LEU A 23 -19.96 20.30 -3.47
C LEU A 23 -19.57 21.79 -3.51
N VAL A 24 -19.72 22.43 -4.66
CA VAL A 24 -19.44 23.88 -4.80
C VAL A 24 -20.48 24.69 -4.05
N THR A 25 -21.75 24.39 -4.24
CA THR A 25 -22.88 25.14 -3.66
C THR A 25 -22.88 25.06 -2.12
N SER A 26 -22.52 23.90 -1.56
CA SER A 26 -22.39 23.70 -0.11
C SER A 26 -21.11 24.29 0.48
N GLY A 27 -20.20 24.83 -0.34
CA GLY A 27 -18.90 25.35 0.07
C GLY A 27 -17.89 24.28 0.51
N ASN A 28 -18.22 23.00 0.33
CA ASN A 28 -17.32 21.91 0.74
C ASN A 28 -16.11 21.80 -0.20
N TRP A 29 -16.24 22.17 -1.48
CA TRP A 29 -15.12 22.20 -2.41
C TRP A 29 -14.11 23.32 -2.15
N GLN A 30 -14.55 24.50 -1.75
CA GLN A 30 -13.66 25.64 -1.46
C GLN A 30 -12.65 25.34 -0.34
N ARG A 31 -12.94 24.37 0.53
CA ARG A 31 -12.05 23.91 1.60
C ARG A 31 -10.89 23.05 1.08
N VAL A 32 -10.98 22.56 -0.13
CA VAL A 32 -9.94 21.71 -0.76
C VAL A 32 -8.89 22.54 -1.49
N GLY A 33 -9.11 23.85 -1.64
CA GLY A 33 -8.11 24.81 -2.17
C GLY A 33 -8.03 24.88 -3.70
N SER A 34 -8.91 24.20 -4.45
CA SER A 34 -8.97 24.27 -5.91
C SER A 34 -10.13 25.16 -6.38
N SER A 35 -9.89 25.97 -7.42
CA SER A 35 -10.89 26.88 -7.99
C SER A 35 -11.79 26.27 -9.06
N ASP A 36 -11.38 25.20 -9.74
CA ASP A 36 -12.13 24.62 -10.86
C ASP A 36 -12.38 23.10 -10.66
N ILE A 37 -13.54 22.77 -10.05
CA ILE A 37 -13.94 21.38 -9.82
C ILE A 37 -14.23 20.65 -11.13
N LYS A 38 -14.71 21.35 -12.16
CA LYS A 38 -14.97 20.75 -13.47
C LYS A 38 -13.69 20.31 -14.17
N LEU A 39 -12.61 21.06 -13.99
CA LEU A 39 -11.29 20.63 -14.48
C LEU A 39 -10.89 19.28 -13.88
N PHE A 40 -11.08 19.09 -12.59
CA PHE A 40 -10.79 17.83 -11.91
C PHE A 40 -11.71 16.70 -12.38
N LEU A 41 -12.99 16.98 -12.60
CA LEU A 41 -13.94 15.99 -13.11
C LEU A 41 -13.57 15.56 -14.53
N ASP A 42 -13.28 16.53 -15.44
CA ASP A 42 -12.87 16.23 -16.81
C ASP A 42 -11.59 15.38 -16.88
N MET A 43 -10.58 15.76 -16.09
CA MET A 43 -9.31 15.00 -15.99
C MET A 43 -9.54 13.59 -15.43
N TYR A 44 -10.33 13.46 -14.38
CA TYR A 44 -10.65 12.17 -13.78
C TYR A 44 -11.36 11.25 -14.78
N VAL A 45 -12.38 11.76 -15.44
CA VAL A 45 -13.17 11.00 -16.43
C VAL A 45 -12.29 10.52 -17.58
N GLN A 46 -11.47 11.40 -18.16
CA GLN A 46 -10.56 11.01 -19.25
C GLN A 46 -9.50 9.99 -18.80
N ALA A 47 -8.90 10.20 -17.63
CA ALA A 47 -7.90 9.26 -17.08
C ALA A 47 -8.51 7.89 -16.78
N LEU A 48 -9.74 7.84 -16.25
CA LEU A 48 -10.45 6.60 -15.94
C LEU A 48 -10.82 5.82 -17.21
N LEU A 49 -11.35 6.50 -18.22
CA LEU A 49 -11.70 5.87 -19.49
C LEU A 49 -10.46 5.37 -20.24
N LEU A 50 -9.35 6.13 -20.21
CA LEU A 50 -8.07 5.67 -20.74
C LEU A 50 -7.55 4.43 -20.01
N LYS A 51 -7.68 4.39 -18.67
CA LYS A 51 -7.26 3.24 -17.86
C LYS A 51 -8.07 2.00 -18.21
N MET A 52 -9.39 2.13 -18.43
CA MET A 52 -10.22 1.04 -18.89
C MET A 52 -9.80 0.56 -20.29
N ALA A 53 -9.63 1.48 -21.25
CA ALA A 53 -9.24 1.15 -22.60
C ALA A 53 -7.85 0.47 -22.69
N GLN A 54 -6.95 0.73 -21.74
CA GLN A 54 -5.66 0.04 -21.64
C GLN A 54 -5.78 -1.45 -21.30
N THR A 55 -6.91 -1.91 -20.71
CA THR A 55 -7.10 -3.31 -20.37
C THR A 55 -7.27 -4.22 -21.58
N THR A 56 -7.63 -3.67 -22.73
CA THR A 56 -7.74 -4.39 -24.01
C THR A 56 -6.42 -4.43 -24.80
N GLY A 57 -5.44 -3.59 -24.44
CA GLY A 57 -4.14 -3.48 -25.11
C GLY A 57 -4.15 -2.61 -26.37
N GLU A 58 -5.31 -2.37 -26.97
CA GLU A 58 -5.49 -1.50 -28.16
C GLU A 58 -6.63 -0.51 -27.89
N ILE A 59 -6.47 0.73 -28.36
CA ILE A 59 -7.52 1.75 -28.28
C ILE A 59 -8.02 2.05 -29.68
N SER A 60 -9.31 1.82 -29.93
CA SER A 60 -9.96 2.12 -31.20
C SER A 60 -10.16 3.64 -31.39
N GLU A 61 -10.31 4.07 -32.67
CA GLU A 61 -10.67 5.47 -32.97
C GLU A 61 -12.04 5.86 -32.38
N ALA A 62 -12.97 4.92 -32.30
CA ALA A 62 -14.27 5.13 -31.68
C ALA A 62 -14.12 5.41 -30.17
N MET A 63 -13.28 4.65 -29.48
CA MET A 63 -12.96 4.85 -28.08
C MET A 63 -12.24 6.18 -27.82
N LEU A 64 -11.25 6.55 -28.66
CA LEU A 64 -10.58 7.86 -28.56
C LEU A 64 -11.58 9.02 -28.69
N THR A 65 -12.47 8.92 -29.66
CA THR A 65 -13.53 9.93 -29.87
C THR A 65 -14.48 10.00 -28.66
N TYR A 66 -14.83 8.85 -28.09
CA TYR A 66 -15.67 8.76 -26.92
C TYR A 66 -15.02 9.44 -25.70
N ILE A 67 -13.74 9.08 -25.41
CA ILE A 67 -12.98 9.65 -24.28
C ILE A 67 -12.84 11.17 -24.39
N ALA A 68 -12.64 11.68 -25.62
CA ALA A 68 -12.56 13.12 -25.86
C ALA A 68 -13.89 13.85 -25.76
N SER A 69 -15.02 13.16 -26.04
CA SER A 69 -16.33 13.78 -26.24
C SER A 69 -17.30 13.61 -25.07
N VAL A 70 -17.04 12.70 -24.12
CA VAL A 70 -17.89 12.48 -22.94
C VAL A 70 -17.74 13.62 -21.94
N PRO A 71 -16.53 14.06 -21.52
CA PRO A 71 -16.40 15.19 -20.62
C PRO A 71 -16.76 16.50 -21.34
N GLU A 72 -16.96 17.56 -20.58
CA GLU A 72 -17.28 18.88 -21.13
C GLU A 72 -16.08 19.44 -21.93
N ARG A 73 -14.85 19.13 -21.48
CA ARG A 73 -13.61 19.61 -22.09
C ARG A 73 -12.61 18.47 -22.29
N ASP A 74 -11.99 18.44 -23.44
CA ASP A 74 -10.87 17.51 -23.74
C ASP A 74 -9.57 18.08 -23.15
N ILE A 75 -9.40 17.95 -21.84
CA ILE A 75 -8.25 18.50 -21.09
C ILE A 75 -6.95 17.79 -21.43
N LEU A 76 -7.00 16.48 -21.64
CA LEU A 76 -5.81 15.67 -21.94
C LEU A 76 -5.47 15.67 -23.43
N GLY A 77 -6.28 16.28 -24.28
CA GLY A 77 -6.05 16.39 -25.72
C GLY A 77 -6.19 15.06 -26.47
N ILE A 78 -7.08 14.18 -25.99
CA ILE A 78 -7.26 12.82 -26.52
C ILE A 78 -7.83 12.83 -27.94
N GLY A 79 -8.71 13.78 -28.26
CA GLY A 79 -9.33 13.89 -29.58
C GLY A 79 -8.36 14.20 -30.75
N LYS A 80 -7.14 14.59 -30.41
CA LYS A 80 -6.05 14.84 -31.39
C LYS A 80 -4.90 13.84 -31.28
N ALA A 81 -4.96 12.90 -30.34
CA ALA A 81 -3.91 11.93 -30.08
C ALA A 81 -4.09 10.68 -30.94
N SER A 82 -2.97 10.10 -31.42
CA SER A 82 -2.97 8.72 -31.91
C SER A 82 -3.17 7.72 -30.79
N ALA A 83 -3.56 6.47 -31.08
CA ALA A 83 -3.74 5.41 -30.08
C ALA A 83 -2.50 5.26 -29.16
N THR A 84 -1.30 5.25 -29.73
CA THR A 84 -0.05 5.17 -28.97
C THR A 84 0.19 6.39 -28.08
N GLN A 85 -0.16 7.59 -28.55
CA GLN A 85 -0.06 8.81 -27.76
C GLN A 85 -1.08 8.80 -26.60
N ALA A 86 -2.31 8.36 -26.86
CA ALA A 86 -3.36 8.24 -25.86
C ALA A 86 -2.97 7.23 -24.74
N LEU A 87 -2.36 6.09 -25.10
CA LEU A 87 -1.81 5.15 -24.10
C LEU A 87 -0.76 5.81 -23.20
N ASN A 88 0.16 6.59 -23.79
CA ASN A 88 1.18 7.32 -23.03
C ASN A 88 0.58 8.43 -22.15
N ILE A 89 -0.45 9.13 -22.62
CA ILE A 89 -1.18 10.13 -21.85
C ILE A 89 -1.90 9.45 -20.68
N GLY A 90 -2.57 8.32 -20.90
CA GLY A 90 -3.22 7.54 -19.86
C GLY A 90 -2.23 7.07 -18.81
N PHE A 91 -1.06 6.58 -19.22
CA PHE A 91 -0.01 6.18 -18.28
C PHE A 91 0.50 7.33 -17.42
N LYS A 92 0.70 8.51 -17.99
CA LYS A 92 1.14 9.72 -17.26
C LYS A 92 0.09 10.24 -16.28
N ASN A 93 -1.19 10.07 -16.58
CA ASN A 93 -2.31 10.60 -15.79
C ASN A 93 -3.05 9.51 -14.99
N ARG A 94 -2.50 8.30 -14.90
CA ARG A 94 -3.14 7.15 -14.22
C ARG A 94 -3.53 7.41 -12.78
N SER A 95 -2.79 8.28 -12.08
CA SER A 95 -3.04 8.64 -10.68
C SER A 95 -4.42 9.27 -10.45
N PHE A 96 -5.02 9.94 -11.45
CA PHE A 96 -6.37 10.47 -11.34
C PHE A 96 -7.46 9.38 -11.29
N ALA A 97 -7.15 8.18 -11.80
CA ALA A 97 -8.05 7.02 -11.83
C ALA A 97 -7.60 5.89 -10.90
N GLU A 98 -6.65 6.13 -10.01
CA GLU A 98 -6.20 5.18 -8.99
C GLU A 98 -6.87 5.47 -7.65
N GLY A 99 -7.20 4.40 -6.90
CA GLY A 99 -7.82 4.50 -5.58
C GLY A 99 -9.22 5.12 -5.57
N THR A 100 -9.59 5.70 -4.43
CA THR A 100 -10.86 6.40 -4.27
C THR A 100 -10.70 7.86 -4.73
N PRO A 101 -11.46 8.31 -5.76
CA PRO A 101 -11.34 9.65 -6.31
C PRO A 101 -11.55 10.75 -5.25
N LEU A 102 -10.76 11.82 -5.32
CA LEU A 102 -10.89 12.98 -4.44
C LEU A 102 -12.31 13.53 -4.43
N LEU A 103 -12.93 13.62 -5.61
CA LEU A 103 -14.31 14.10 -5.75
C LEU A 103 -15.30 13.23 -4.96
N LEU A 104 -15.16 11.90 -5.01
CA LEU A 104 -16.00 10.99 -4.23
C LEU A 104 -15.79 11.16 -2.73
N ARG A 105 -14.55 11.32 -2.27
CA ARG A 105 -14.25 11.57 -0.85
C ARG A 105 -14.92 12.87 -0.37
N CYS A 106 -14.90 13.92 -1.19
CA CYS A 106 -15.59 15.18 -0.89
C CYS A 106 -17.11 15.01 -0.81
N CYS A 107 -17.71 14.23 -1.74
CA CYS A 107 -19.13 13.90 -1.71
C CYS A 107 -19.50 13.15 -0.41
N VAL A 108 -18.71 12.15 -0.01
CA VAL A 108 -18.94 11.42 1.24
C VAL A 108 -18.82 12.33 2.46
N ALA A 109 -17.82 13.20 2.50
CA ALA A 109 -17.68 14.16 3.62
C ALA A 109 -18.84 15.14 3.72
N MET A 110 -19.43 15.54 2.57
CA MET A 110 -20.63 16.35 2.51
C MET A 110 -21.86 15.57 2.97
N ASP A 111 -22.05 14.36 2.47
CA ASP A 111 -23.17 13.48 2.84
C ASP A 111 -23.14 13.16 4.35
N ASP A 112 -21.96 12.98 4.93
CA ASP A 112 -21.78 12.77 6.38
C ASP A 112 -22.27 13.97 7.21
N LYS A 113 -22.10 15.17 6.68
CA LYS A 113 -22.45 16.42 7.37
C LYS A 113 -23.89 16.86 7.11
N GLU A 114 -24.37 16.70 5.88
CA GLU A 114 -25.61 17.30 5.40
C GLU A 114 -26.74 16.28 5.19
N GLY A 115 -26.42 14.97 5.30
CA GLY A 115 -27.40 13.88 5.12
C GLY A 115 -27.86 13.69 3.69
N THR A 116 -27.06 14.13 2.70
CA THR A 116 -27.33 13.97 1.26
C THR A 116 -26.89 12.59 0.77
N ALA A 117 -27.20 12.26 -0.49
CA ALA A 117 -26.79 11.01 -1.14
C ALA A 117 -25.92 11.28 -2.39
N THR A 118 -25.13 12.33 -2.35
CA THR A 118 -24.33 12.84 -3.47
C THR A 118 -23.22 11.87 -3.86
N ALA A 119 -22.62 11.19 -2.89
CA ALA A 119 -21.60 10.18 -3.13
C ALA A 119 -22.16 8.97 -3.90
N GLN A 120 -23.37 8.52 -3.59
CA GLN A 120 -24.03 7.45 -4.32
C GLN A 120 -24.32 7.86 -5.77
N GLN A 121 -24.80 9.09 -5.98
CA GLN A 121 -25.04 9.64 -7.33
C GLN A 121 -23.74 9.68 -8.15
N PHE A 122 -22.63 10.09 -7.55
CA PHE A 122 -21.31 10.10 -8.20
C PHE A 122 -20.89 8.69 -8.63
N VAL A 123 -20.98 7.70 -7.74
CA VAL A 123 -20.60 6.29 -8.02
C VAL A 123 -21.49 5.66 -9.09
N ASP A 124 -22.78 5.97 -9.09
CA ASP A 124 -23.72 5.50 -10.12
C ASP A 124 -23.39 6.12 -11.48
N GLY A 125 -22.99 7.40 -11.52
CA GLY A 125 -22.49 8.08 -12.71
C GLY A 125 -21.24 7.39 -13.26
N VAL A 126 -20.24 7.13 -12.43
CA VAL A 126 -19.03 6.40 -12.82
C VAL A 126 -19.36 5.03 -13.40
N SER A 127 -20.20 4.25 -12.72
CA SER A 127 -20.58 2.91 -13.18
C SER A 127 -21.26 2.94 -14.55
N ARG A 128 -22.26 3.82 -14.74
CA ARG A 128 -22.97 3.95 -16.01
C ARG A 128 -22.07 4.41 -17.16
N MET A 129 -21.14 5.31 -16.88
CA MET A 129 -20.17 5.81 -17.86
C MET A 129 -19.26 4.69 -18.35
N LEU A 130 -18.71 3.88 -17.44
CA LEU A 130 -17.84 2.76 -17.78
C LEU A 130 -18.57 1.70 -18.61
N TYR A 131 -19.81 1.34 -18.25
CA TYR A 131 -20.62 0.42 -19.07
C TYR A 131 -20.92 0.98 -20.47
N ALA A 132 -21.21 2.28 -20.58
CA ALA A 132 -21.43 2.90 -21.89
C ALA A 132 -20.15 2.93 -22.72
N ALA A 133 -18.98 3.09 -22.09
CA ALA A 133 -17.68 3.07 -22.77
C ALA A 133 -17.33 1.68 -23.30
N ALA A 134 -17.54 0.63 -22.50
CA ALA A 134 -17.25 -0.76 -22.92
C ALA A 134 -18.12 -1.26 -24.08
N ASP A 135 -19.24 -0.60 -24.37
CA ASP A 135 -20.15 -0.93 -25.48
C ASP A 135 -19.89 -0.04 -26.75
N VAL A 136 -18.82 0.77 -26.72
CA VAL A 136 -18.50 1.71 -27.83
C VAL A 136 -18.07 0.98 -29.10
N ASP A 137 -17.34 -0.10 -28.96
CA ASP A 137 -16.82 -0.92 -30.07
C ASP A 137 -17.75 -2.08 -30.45
N GLY A 138 -18.90 -2.24 -29.74
CA GLY A 138 -19.96 -3.19 -30.04
C GLY A 138 -19.79 -4.56 -29.39
N ASP A 139 -18.65 -4.86 -28.78
CA ASP A 139 -18.37 -6.12 -28.06
C ASP A 139 -17.63 -5.81 -26.75
N MET A 140 -18.34 -5.90 -25.63
CA MET A 140 -17.74 -5.76 -24.30
C MET A 140 -16.79 -6.93 -24.02
N SER A 141 -15.50 -6.65 -23.90
CA SER A 141 -14.49 -7.66 -23.59
C SER A 141 -14.57 -8.13 -22.13
N GLY A 142 -14.13 -9.37 -21.87
CA GLY A 142 -14.03 -9.90 -20.48
C GLY A 142 -13.13 -9.04 -19.59
N ASN A 143 -12.06 -8.43 -20.14
CA ASN A 143 -11.14 -7.56 -19.41
C ASN A 143 -11.81 -6.25 -19.01
N GLU A 144 -12.61 -5.65 -19.87
CA GLU A 144 -13.38 -4.43 -19.57
C GLU A 144 -14.44 -4.71 -18.50
N LEU A 145 -15.17 -5.84 -18.62
CA LEU A 145 -16.16 -6.22 -17.62
C LEU A 145 -15.52 -6.44 -16.25
N ASN A 146 -14.37 -7.10 -16.19
CA ASN A 146 -13.60 -7.29 -14.96
C ASN A 146 -13.15 -5.95 -14.39
N PHE A 147 -12.64 -5.05 -15.23
CA PHE A 147 -12.24 -3.71 -14.80
C PHE A 147 -13.43 -2.93 -14.20
N ILE A 148 -14.57 -2.90 -14.91
CA ILE A 148 -15.78 -2.20 -14.44
C ILE A 148 -16.25 -2.76 -13.10
N THR A 149 -16.34 -4.09 -13.00
CA THR A 149 -16.82 -4.77 -11.79
C THR A 149 -15.89 -4.49 -10.60
N SER A 150 -14.59 -4.58 -10.81
CA SER A 150 -13.58 -4.31 -9.79
C SER A 150 -13.60 -2.84 -9.36
N TYR A 151 -13.54 -1.91 -10.32
CA TYR A 151 -13.45 -0.48 -10.02
C TYR A 151 -14.74 0.06 -9.40
N ALA A 152 -15.88 -0.14 -10.04
CA ALA A 152 -17.18 0.32 -9.51
C ALA A 152 -17.58 -0.42 -8.23
N GLY A 153 -17.20 -1.71 -8.10
CA GLY A 153 -17.35 -2.49 -6.87
C GLY A 153 -16.55 -1.91 -5.71
N GLY A 154 -15.28 -1.54 -5.96
CA GLY A 154 -14.43 -0.89 -4.98
C GLY A 154 -15.01 0.45 -4.47
N LEU A 155 -15.53 1.29 -5.38
CA LEU A 155 -16.18 2.53 -4.98
C LEU A 155 -17.44 2.31 -4.14
N ARG A 156 -18.27 1.30 -4.47
CA ARG A 156 -19.46 0.92 -3.68
C ARG A 156 -19.09 0.39 -2.31
N THR A 157 -18.07 -0.45 -2.23
CA THR A 157 -17.54 -0.96 -0.96
C THR A 157 -17.07 0.19 -0.08
N PHE A 158 -16.38 1.17 -0.63
CA PHE A 158 -15.97 2.38 0.09
C PHE A 158 -17.18 3.13 0.69
N LEU A 159 -18.30 3.24 -0.02
CA LEU A 159 -19.52 3.85 0.50
C LEU A 159 -20.15 3.02 1.63
N MET A 160 -20.21 1.68 1.45
CA MET A 160 -20.84 0.79 2.43
C MET A 160 -20.06 0.71 3.75
N THR A 161 -18.74 0.62 3.70
CA THR A 161 -17.90 0.58 4.91
C THR A 161 -18.04 1.85 5.76
N ARG A 162 -18.26 2.99 5.13
CA ARG A 162 -18.56 4.25 5.86
C ARG A 162 -19.99 4.30 6.40
N ALA A 163 -20.97 3.73 5.71
CA ALA A 163 -22.34 3.63 6.21
C ALA A 163 -22.43 2.72 7.45
N ALA A 164 -21.72 1.60 7.47
CA ALA A 164 -21.65 0.70 8.63
C ALA A 164 -20.98 1.36 9.85
N GLY A 165 -19.96 2.19 9.65
CA GLY A 165 -19.32 2.98 10.72
C GLY A 165 -20.24 4.04 11.36
N ARG A 166 -21.35 4.45 10.71
CA ARG A 166 -22.32 5.40 11.28
C ARG A 166 -23.23 4.80 12.34
N HIS A 167 -23.51 3.49 12.28
CA HIS A 167 -24.34 2.80 13.28
C HIS A 167 -23.53 2.34 14.51
N SER A 168 -22.20 2.37 14.43
CA SER A 168 -21.30 2.01 15.56
C SER A 168 -20.85 3.21 16.41
N GLY A 169 -21.35 4.40 16.18
CA GLY A 169 -20.91 5.66 16.76
C GLY A 169 -21.67 6.14 18.00
N MET A 170 -22.13 5.23 18.87
CA MET A 170 -22.54 5.61 20.22
C MET A 170 -22.15 4.52 21.21
N GLN A 171 -21.26 4.94 22.12
CA GLN A 171 -20.81 4.29 23.35
C GLN A 171 -19.84 3.11 23.23
N GLY A 172 -18.71 3.30 23.86
CA GLY A 172 -17.99 2.19 24.43
C GLY A 172 -16.48 2.30 24.39
N ALA A 173 -15.97 2.88 25.44
CA ALA A 173 -14.67 2.66 26.04
C ALA A 173 -13.79 1.59 25.38
N THR A 174 -12.68 2.07 24.83
CA THR A 174 -11.44 1.36 24.57
C THR A 174 -11.10 0.37 25.68
N ARG A 175 -11.23 -0.92 25.43
CA ARG A 175 -10.41 -1.95 26.07
C ARG A 175 -9.30 -2.33 25.10
N ARG A 176 -8.12 -1.73 25.32
CA ARG A 176 -6.88 -2.31 24.85
C ARG A 176 -6.70 -3.64 25.56
N ILE A 177 -6.64 -4.71 24.81
CA ILE A 177 -6.08 -5.97 25.28
C ILE A 177 -4.61 -5.92 24.87
N ASP A 178 -3.75 -5.59 25.84
CA ASP A 178 -2.32 -5.78 25.73
C ASP A 178 -2.04 -7.28 25.89
N VAL A 179 -1.77 -7.94 24.78
CA VAL A 179 -1.25 -9.30 24.75
C VAL A 179 0.16 -9.26 24.20
N PHE A 180 1.08 -8.77 24.98
CA PHE A 180 2.49 -9.19 24.99
C PHE A 180 3.08 -8.75 26.34
N GLY A 181 3.13 -9.71 27.27
CA GLY A 181 3.85 -9.56 28.52
C GLY A 181 5.35 -9.60 28.23
N GLU A 182 6.01 -8.46 28.29
CA GLU A 182 7.45 -8.40 28.48
C GLU A 182 7.76 -8.59 29.96
N ASN A 183 8.40 -9.70 30.28
CA ASN A 183 9.11 -9.87 31.53
C ASN A 183 10.40 -9.05 31.49
N THR A 184 10.35 -7.83 31.98
CA THR A 184 11.55 -7.09 32.40
C THR A 184 11.86 -7.43 33.85
N ALA A 185 12.75 -8.39 34.04
CA ALA A 185 13.46 -8.52 35.30
C ALA A 185 14.71 -7.64 35.24
N GLN A 186 14.66 -6.53 35.98
CA GLN A 186 15.88 -5.80 36.36
C GLN A 186 16.75 -6.69 37.22
N ASN A 187 18.01 -6.86 36.86
CA ASN A 187 19.09 -7.05 37.84
C ASN A 187 20.36 -6.38 37.35
N ASN A 188 20.70 -5.30 38.03
CA ASN A 188 22.05 -4.79 38.14
C ASN A 188 22.94 -5.87 38.76
N THR A 189 24.10 -6.12 38.17
CA THR A 189 25.39 -6.13 38.88
C THR A 189 26.56 -6.44 37.95
N THR A 190 27.52 -5.51 37.99
CA THR A 190 28.99 -5.63 37.91
C THR A 190 29.66 -6.46 36.82
N ALA A 191 30.56 -5.75 36.20
CA ALA A 191 31.59 -6.15 35.24
C ALA A 191 32.43 -7.35 35.69
N GLU A 192 32.71 -8.24 34.74
CA GLU A 192 34.03 -8.83 34.61
C GLU A 192 34.33 -9.23 33.17
N LYS A 193 35.51 -8.87 32.73
CA LYS A 193 36.08 -9.16 31.41
C LYS A 193 36.42 -10.64 31.30
N THR A 194 35.94 -11.30 30.26
CA THR A 194 36.71 -12.39 29.63
C THR A 194 36.56 -12.25 28.12
N LYS A 195 37.72 -12.04 27.52
CA LYS A 195 37.96 -12.21 26.09
C LYS A 195 37.88 -13.71 25.81
N ASP A 196 37.06 -14.08 24.83
CA ASP A 196 37.42 -15.22 23.96
C ASP A 196 36.77 -15.01 22.59
N ASP A 197 37.65 -15.07 21.61
CA ASP A 197 37.42 -14.94 20.18
C ASP A 197 36.48 -16.03 19.65
N LYS A 198 35.38 -15.62 19.02
CA LYS A 198 34.82 -16.32 17.86
C LYS A 198 34.51 -15.29 16.79
N LYS A 199 35.52 -14.98 15.97
CA LYS A 199 35.33 -14.52 14.60
C LYS A 199 34.53 -15.59 13.87
N ALA A 200 33.23 -15.44 13.76
CA ALA A 200 32.48 -15.98 12.64
C ALA A 200 32.87 -15.13 11.42
N ASP A 201 33.41 -15.76 10.40
CA ASP A 201 33.71 -15.16 9.10
C ASP A 201 32.42 -14.48 8.56
N GLU A 202 32.28 -13.20 8.78
CA GLU A 202 31.40 -12.34 7.96
C GLU A 202 32.06 -12.32 6.58
N LYS A 203 31.58 -13.17 5.67
CA LYS A 203 31.87 -13.03 4.25
C LYS A 203 31.44 -11.61 3.88
N GLU A 204 32.42 -10.81 3.52
CA GLU A 204 32.21 -9.42 3.13
C GLU A 204 31.19 -9.38 1.97
N GLU A 205 29.96 -8.91 2.24
CA GLU A 205 28.91 -8.84 1.22
C GLU A 205 29.42 -7.97 0.06
N THR A 206 29.53 -8.55 -1.11
CA THR A 206 29.91 -7.83 -2.33
C THR A 206 28.70 -7.14 -2.95
N LEU A 207 28.93 -6.14 -3.81
CA LEU A 207 27.82 -5.51 -4.55
C LEU A 207 27.05 -6.54 -5.37
N ASP A 208 27.75 -7.47 -6.01
CA ASP A 208 27.14 -8.52 -6.84
C ASP A 208 26.25 -9.43 -5.99
N SER A 209 26.71 -9.83 -4.79
CA SER A 209 25.89 -10.66 -3.90
C SER A 209 24.64 -9.93 -3.39
N LEU A 210 24.70 -8.61 -3.19
CA LEU A 210 23.52 -7.80 -2.82
C LEU A 210 22.56 -7.65 -4.00
N MET A 211 23.08 -7.57 -5.22
CA MET A 211 22.25 -7.56 -6.43
C MET A 211 21.57 -8.92 -6.65
N GLU A 212 22.28 -10.02 -6.42
CA GLU A 212 21.68 -11.37 -6.43
C GLU A 212 20.59 -11.52 -5.37
N GLN A 213 20.78 -10.95 -4.16
CA GLN A 213 19.75 -10.95 -3.12
C GLN A 213 18.52 -10.17 -3.57
N LEU A 214 18.69 -8.99 -4.21
CA LEU A 214 17.59 -8.22 -4.77
C LEU A 214 16.84 -9.01 -5.84
N ASP A 215 17.58 -9.68 -6.73
CA ASP A 215 17.02 -10.46 -7.83
C ASP A 215 16.30 -11.72 -7.34
N SER A 216 16.76 -12.31 -6.24
CA SER A 216 16.17 -13.49 -5.62
C SER A 216 14.84 -13.20 -4.88
N LEU A 217 14.48 -11.95 -4.68
CA LEU A 217 13.16 -11.61 -4.14
C LEU A 217 12.07 -12.12 -5.09
N ILE A 218 11.06 -12.76 -4.53
CA ILE A 218 9.94 -13.27 -5.32
C ILE A 218 9.09 -12.08 -5.82
N GLY A 219 8.71 -12.09 -7.10
CA GLY A 219 7.96 -11.01 -7.71
C GLY A 219 8.67 -9.66 -7.70
N LEU A 220 7.92 -8.58 -7.52
CA LEU A 220 8.40 -7.20 -7.38
C LEU A 220 9.25 -6.70 -8.57
N GLU A 221 8.95 -7.12 -9.81
CA GLU A 221 9.75 -6.80 -10.98
C GLU A 221 9.83 -5.28 -11.25
N SER A 222 8.74 -4.53 -11.02
CA SER A 222 8.72 -3.07 -11.10
C SER A 222 9.67 -2.44 -10.09
N VAL A 223 9.63 -2.92 -8.84
CA VAL A 223 10.49 -2.44 -7.74
C VAL A 223 11.96 -2.71 -8.05
N LYS A 224 12.31 -3.93 -8.48
CA LYS A 224 13.67 -4.31 -8.88
C LYS A 224 14.20 -3.39 -9.99
N LYS A 225 13.37 -3.10 -10.99
CA LYS A 225 13.72 -2.21 -12.11
C LYS A 225 14.00 -0.78 -11.62
N GLU A 226 13.16 -0.23 -10.77
CA GLU A 226 13.35 1.11 -10.20
C GLU A 226 14.61 1.18 -9.32
N VAL A 227 14.84 0.19 -8.46
CA VAL A 227 16.05 0.12 -7.63
C VAL A 227 17.30 0.03 -8.49
N ARG A 228 17.31 -0.79 -9.56
CA ARG A 228 18.43 -0.85 -10.51
C ARG A 228 18.68 0.48 -11.22
N SER A 229 17.62 1.20 -11.59
CA SER A 229 17.75 2.54 -12.19
C SER A 229 18.43 3.52 -11.24
N LEU A 230 18.06 3.50 -9.95
CA LEU A 230 18.70 4.32 -8.92
C LEU A 230 20.18 3.95 -8.71
N ILE A 231 20.50 2.66 -8.69
CA ILE A 231 21.88 2.15 -8.58
C ILE A 231 22.73 2.65 -9.75
N ASN A 232 22.22 2.58 -10.97
CA ASN A 232 22.91 3.06 -12.16
C ASN A 232 23.16 4.56 -12.09
N LEU A 233 22.19 5.33 -11.60
CA LEU A 233 22.31 6.78 -11.41
C LEU A 233 23.44 7.11 -10.42
N ILE A 234 23.52 6.39 -9.30
CA ILE A 234 24.57 6.58 -8.28
C ILE A 234 25.93 6.20 -8.85
N LYS A 235 26.06 5.08 -9.59
CA LYS A 235 27.30 4.67 -10.26
C LYS A 235 27.81 5.75 -11.22
N VAL A 236 26.94 6.27 -12.08
CA VAL A 236 27.31 7.32 -13.02
C VAL A 236 27.68 8.61 -12.30
N ARG A 237 26.97 8.96 -11.21
CA ARG A 237 27.31 10.10 -10.35
C ARG A 237 28.72 9.98 -9.76
N ALA A 238 29.08 8.81 -9.25
CA ALA A 238 30.39 8.53 -8.70
C ALA A 238 31.48 8.66 -9.77
N MET A 239 31.30 8.07 -10.97
CA MET A 239 32.23 8.19 -12.10
C MET A 239 32.42 9.65 -12.53
N ARG A 240 31.35 10.46 -12.59
CA ARG A 240 31.46 11.89 -12.91
C ARG A 240 32.29 12.65 -11.89
N LYS A 241 32.12 12.31 -10.60
CA LYS A 241 32.91 12.90 -9.50
C LYS A 241 34.40 12.54 -9.59
N GLU A 242 34.72 11.28 -9.96
CA GLU A 242 36.09 10.81 -10.17
C GLU A 242 36.79 11.51 -11.35
N HIS A 243 36.01 11.94 -12.35
CA HIS A 243 36.50 12.67 -13.52
C HIS A 243 36.40 14.21 -13.38
N ASP A 244 36.21 14.74 -12.17
CA ASP A 244 36.04 16.19 -11.91
C ASP A 244 34.93 16.86 -12.71
N LEU A 245 33.91 16.10 -13.13
CA LEU A 245 32.77 16.60 -13.87
C LEU A 245 31.69 17.13 -12.91
N LYS A 246 30.98 18.18 -13.31
CA LYS A 246 29.84 18.69 -12.55
C LYS A 246 28.81 17.58 -12.30
N VAL A 247 28.43 17.39 -11.06
CA VAL A 247 27.40 16.47 -10.64
C VAL A 247 26.13 17.27 -10.34
N MET A 248 25.02 16.82 -10.87
CA MET A 248 23.71 17.43 -10.61
C MET A 248 23.26 17.14 -9.18
N ASP A 249 22.80 18.17 -8.48
CA ASP A 249 22.17 18.02 -7.17
C ASP A 249 20.83 17.31 -7.32
N MET A 250 20.69 16.16 -6.68
CA MET A 250 19.48 15.32 -6.75
C MET A 250 19.16 14.78 -5.36
N SER A 251 17.88 14.78 -5.03
CA SER A 251 17.37 14.08 -3.85
C SER A 251 17.27 12.59 -4.13
N PHE A 252 17.71 11.77 -3.17
CA PHE A 252 17.58 10.30 -3.17
C PHE A 252 16.57 9.79 -2.14
N HIS A 253 15.82 10.70 -1.53
CA HIS A 253 14.70 10.32 -0.67
C HIS A 253 13.60 9.68 -1.47
N MET A 254 12.93 8.67 -0.90
CA MET A 254 11.98 7.83 -1.61
C MET A 254 10.66 7.69 -0.87
N VAL A 255 9.61 7.47 -1.63
CA VAL A 255 8.28 7.09 -1.15
C VAL A 255 8.03 5.64 -1.56
N PHE A 256 7.74 4.79 -0.60
CA PHE A 256 7.35 3.40 -0.81
C PHE A 256 5.86 3.26 -0.54
N THR A 257 5.09 2.96 -1.57
CA THR A 257 3.64 2.75 -1.46
C THR A 257 3.28 1.28 -1.60
N GLY A 258 2.15 0.88 -1.03
CA GLY A 258 1.62 -0.48 -1.16
C GLY A 258 1.13 -1.06 0.16
N ASN A 259 0.44 -2.19 0.07
CA ASN A 259 -0.20 -2.88 1.19
C ASN A 259 0.82 -3.50 2.17
N PRO A 260 0.41 -3.86 3.40
CA PRO A 260 1.28 -4.53 4.36
C PRO A 260 1.81 -5.86 3.81
N GLY A 261 3.05 -6.20 4.20
CA GLY A 261 3.67 -7.46 3.83
C GLY A 261 4.15 -7.57 2.38
N THR A 262 4.16 -6.50 1.59
CA THR A 262 4.66 -6.47 0.20
C THR A 262 6.18 -6.35 0.08
N GLY A 263 6.92 -6.29 1.19
CA GLY A 263 8.38 -6.33 1.19
C GLY A 263 9.08 -4.97 1.25
N LYS A 264 8.36 -3.86 1.52
CA LYS A 264 8.92 -2.49 1.60
C LYS A 264 10.17 -2.39 2.47
N THR A 265 10.10 -2.82 3.72
CA THR A 265 11.23 -2.78 4.66
C THR A 265 12.40 -3.67 4.23
N THR A 266 12.11 -4.83 3.62
CA THR A 266 13.14 -5.76 3.10
C THR A 266 13.94 -5.10 1.99
N VAL A 267 13.28 -4.47 1.04
CA VAL A 267 13.93 -3.73 -0.05
C VAL A 267 14.70 -2.53 0.48
N ALA A 268 14.13 -1.75 1.43
CA ALA A 268 14.82 -0.61 2.04
C ALA A 268 16.15 -1.03 2.67
N ARG A 269 16.19 -2.20 3.35
CA ARG A 269 17.41 -2.77 3.97
C ARG A 269 18.47 -3.16 2.94
N LEU A 270 18.05 -3.74 1.82
CA LEU A 270 18.97 -4.05 0.71
C LEU A 270 19.51 -2.79 0.05
N VAL A 271 18.65 -1.80 -0.18
CA VAL A 271 19.05 -0.49 -0.74
C VAL A 271 20.09 0.19 0.14
N ALA A 272 19.92 0.17 1.47
CA ALA A 272 20.89 0.75 2.40
C ALA A 272 22.29 0.13 2.26
N LYS A 273 22.35 -1.20 2.20
CA LYS A 273 23.59 -1.94 1.99
C LYS A 273 24.23 -1.67 0.63
N ILE A 274 23.42 -1.64 -0.43
CA ILE A 274 23.85 -1.34 -1.79
C ILE A 274 24.43 0.08 -1.87
N TYR A 275 23.75 1.06 -1.30
CA TYR A 275 24.20 2.47 -1.30
C TYR A 275 25.52 2.65 -0.55
N LYS A 276 25.74 1.90 0.55
CA LYS A 276 27.03 1.82 1.23
C LYS A 276 28.12 1.28 0.31
N LYS A 277 27.88 0.14 -0.37
CA LYS A 277 28.86 -0.49 -1.27
C LYS A 277 29.19 0.38 -2.48
N LEU A 278 28.28 1.26 -2.88
CA LEU A 278 28.50 2.27 -3.93
C LEU A 278 29.19 3.55 -3.42
N GLY A 279 29.51 3.63 -2.12
CA GLY A 279 30.14 4.81 -1.53
C GLY A 279 29.23 6.04 -1.45
N PHE A 280 27.90 5.87 -1.62
CA PHE A 280 26.92 6.94 -1.49
C PHE A 280 26.56 7.21 -0.03
N LEU A 281 26.41 6.14 0.77
CA LEU A 281 26.20 6.21 2.22
C LEU A 281 27.44 5.68 2.97
N SER A 282 27.84 6.38 4.02
CA SER A 282 29.08 6.08 4.76
C SER A 282 28.98 4.81 5.60
N LYS A 283 27.80 4.51 6.19
CA LYS A 283 27.59 3.35 7.09
C LYS A 283 26.64 2.30 6.53
N GLY A 284 25.53 2.70 5.87
CA GLY A 284 24.56 1.82 5.24
C GLY A 284 23.65 1.07 6.21
N GLN A 285 23.46 1.57 7.45
CA GLN A 285 22.44 1.06 8.37
C GLN A 285 21.05 1.50 7.94
N LEU A 286 20.05 0.73 8.36
CA LEU A 286 18.63 1.10 8.29
C LEU A 286 18.14 1.37 9.71
N ILE A 287 17.63 2.58 9.95
CA ILE A 287 16.92 2.93 11.17
C ILE A 287 15.44 2.95 10.84
N GLU A 288 14.68 2.06 11.46
CA GLU A 288 13.24 1.92 11.29
C GLU A 288 12.53 2.68 12.41
N THR A 289 11.52 3.47 12.06
CA THR A 289 10.71 4.23 13.01
C THR A 289 9.30 4.43 12.47
N ASP A 290 8.42 4.87 13.33
CA ASP A 290 7.04 5.26 13.03
C ASP A 290 6.72 6.61 13.67
N ARG A 291 5.43 7.01 13.69
CA ARG A 291 4.99 8.21 14.38
C ARG A 291 5.39 8.22 15.86
N SER A 292 5.31 7.09 16.54
CA SER A 292 5.60 7.00 17.99
C SER A 292 7.07 7.27 18.29
N GLY A 293 7.95 6.90 17.38
CA GLY A 293 9.39 7.15 17.45
C GLY A 293 9.78 8.62 17.17
N LEU A 294 8.95 9.39 16.47
CA LEU A 294 9.24 10.76 16.03
C LEU A 294 8.53 11.84 16.85
N VAL A 295 7.29 11.59 17.28
CA VAL A 295 6.46 12.56 18.00
C VAL A 295 6.61 12.38 19.50
N ALA A 296 6.77 13.46 20.23
CA ALA A 296 6.81 13.47 21.70
C ALA A 296 5.43 13.79 22.28
N GLY A 297 5.23 13.47 23.55
CA GLY A 297 3.97 13.72 24.27
C GLY A 297 3.83 15.14 24.83
N PHE A 298 4.88 15.97 24.78
CA PHE A 298 4.90 17.30 25.36
C PHE A 298 5.40 18.36 24.38
N VAL A 299 4.91 19.59 24.54
CA VAL A 299 5.29 20.75 23.73
C VAL A 299 6.80 20.95 23.72
N GLY A 300 7.39 21.19 22.54
CA GLY A 300 8.81 21.53 22.37
C GLY A 300 9.79 20.36 22.46
N GLN A 301 9.32 19.12 22.60
CA GLN A 301 10.21 17.95 22.66
C GLN A 301 10.28 17.19 21.34
N THR A 302 9.34 17.40 20.43
CA THR A 302 9.24 16.68 19.15
C THR A 302 10.44 16.97 18.25
N ALA A 303 10.84 18.23 18.10
CA ALA A 303 11.98 18.60 17.27
C ALA A 303 13.30 17.94 17.78
N GLY A 304 13.52 17.87 19.09
CA GLY A 304 14.66 17.17 19.69
C GLY A 304 14.64 15.68 19.35
N LYS A 305 13.49 15.01 19.54
CA LYS A 305 13.32 13.59 19.27
C LYS A 305 13.56 13.25 17.80
N VAL A 306 13.01 14.03 16.87
CA VAL A 306 13.27 13.88 15.43
C VAL A 306 14.76 14.02 15.12
N THR A 307 15.42 15.02 15.72
CA THR A 307 16.86 15.24 15.53
C THR A 307 17.68 14.05 16.01
N ASP A 308 17.36 13.46 17.16
CA ASP A 308 18.05 12.29 17.70
C ASP A 308 17.90 11.07 16.78
N VAL A 309 16.70 10.82 16.27
CA VAL A 309 16.42 9.72 15.34
C VAL A 309 17.17 9.94 14.02
N VAL A 310 17.13 11.16 13.46
CA VAL A 310 17.88 11.48 12.23
C VAL A 310 19.39 11.33 12.44
N ASN A 311 19.92 11.80 13.56
CA ASN A 311 21.35 11.63 13.88
C ASN A 311 21.76 10.17 13.98
N SER A 312 20.89 9.28 14.49
CA SER A 312 21.15 7.84 14.53
C SER A 312 21.16 7.21 13.13
N ALA A 313 20.46 7.82 12.17
CA ALA A 313 20.37 7.37 10.79
C ALA A 313 21.46 7.94 9.87
N LEU A 314 22.25 8.92 10.32
CA LEU A 314 23.30 9.53 9.51
C LEU A 314 24.32 8.49 9.02
N GLY A 315 24.60 8.52 7.74
CA GLY A 315 25.40 7.53 7.03
C GLY A 315 24.60 6.35 6.52
N GLY A 316 23.27 6.37 6.67
CA GLY A 316 22.37 5.29 6.31
C GLY A 316 21.00 5.75 5.82
N ILE A 317 20.02 4.90 6.03
CA ILE A 317 18.63 5.15 5.66
C ILE A 317 17.77 5.29 6.92
N LEU A 318 16.98 6.35 6.99
CA LEU A 318 15.85 6.50 7.91
C LEU A 318 14.60 5.99 7.20
N PHE A 319 14.02 4.91 7.69
CA PHE A 319 12.78 4.34 7.18
C PHE A 319 11.64 4.68 8.15
N ILE A 320 10.66 5.43 7.66
CA ILE A 320 9.50 5.85 8.45
C ILE A 320 8.30 5.07 7.93
N ASP A 321 7.84 4.08 8.71
CA ASP A 321 6.66 3.30 8.36
C ASP A 321 5.39 4.04 8.77
N GLU A 322 4.31 3.82 8.01
CA GLU A 322 3.04 4.52 8.19
C GLU A 322 3.19 6.04 8.35
N ALA A 323 4.07 6.65 7.54
CA ALA A 323 4.45 8.06 7.67
C ALA A 323 3.26 9.02 7.60
N TYR A 324 2.17 8.63 6.95
CA TYR A 324 0.89 9.37 6.91
C TYR A 324 0.32 9.63 8.32
N ALA A 325 0.67 8.81 9.29
CA ALA A 325 0.25 9.04 10.67
C ALA A 325 0.77 10.36 11.25
N LEU A 326 1.89 10.92 10.71
CA LEU A 326 2.42 12.22 11.11
C LEU A 326 1.51 13.39 10.69
N ALA A 327 0.73 13.25 9.61
CA ALA A 327 -0.12 14.31 9.07
C ALA A 327 -1.61 14.18 9.49
N ARG A 328 -1.97 13.21 10.37
CA ARG A 328 -3.36 13.04 10.81
C ARG A 328 -3.84 14.29 11.57
N LYS A 329 -4.92 14.89 11.08
CA LYS A 329 -5.62 16.00 11.74
C LYS A 329 -6.58 15.45 12.80
N GLY A 330 -6.46 15.85 14.06
CA GLY A 330 -7.45 15.39 15.04
C GLY A 330 -7.32 15.78 16.50
N MET A 331 -6.27 16.49 16.92
CA MET A 331 -6.19 17.03 18.29
C MET A 331 -5.56 18.43 18.27
N ASP A 332 -6.07 19.35 19.10
CA ASP A 332 -5.58 20.73 19.22
C ASP A 332 -4.09 20.86 19.65
N ASN A 333 -3.40 19.72 19.90
CA ASN A 333 -1.97 19.64 20.23
C ASN A 333 -1.29 18.54 19.41
N ASP A 334 -1.53 18.45 18.08
CA ASP A 334 -0.85 17.46 17.25
C ASP A 334 0.55 17.95 16.83
N PHE A 335 1.57 17.41 17.48
CA PHE A 335 3.00 17.71 17.20
C PHE A 335 3.54 16.99 15.93
N GLY A 336 2.71 16.33 15.15
CA GLY A 336 3.10 15.68 13.91
C GLY A 336 3.62 16.66 12.87
N HIS A 337 3.01 17.85 12.76
CA HIS A 337 3.49 18.91 11.86
C HIS A 337 4.87 19.43 12.28
N GLU A 338 5.15 19.60 13.60
CA GLU A 338 6.48 19.96 14.10
C GLU A 338 7.52 18.90 13.72
N ALA A 339 7.14 17.61 13.78
CA ALA A 339 8.00 16.52 13.34
C ALA A 339 8.30 16.61 11.84
N ILE A 340 7.28 16.86 11.00
CA ILE A 340 7.44 17.02 9.55
C ILE A 340 8.37 18.20 9.22
N ASP A 341 8.15 19.37 9.80
CA ASP A 341 8.94 20.55 9.52
C ASP A 341 10.41 20.36 9.92
N THR A 342 10.64 19.72 11.07
CA THR A 342 11.99 19.38 11.54
C THR A 342 12.65 18.37 10.61
N LEU A 343 11.93 17.33 10.20
CA LEU A 343 12.42 16.30 9.29
C LEU A 343 12.80 16.89 7.94
N VAL A 344 11.95 17.74 7.35
CA VAL A 344 12.19 18.41 6.06
C VAL A 344 13.46 19.25 6.09
N LYS A 345 13.72 19.95 7.20
CA LYS A 345 14.96 20.72 7.39
C LYS A 345 16.18 19.79 7.46
N LEU A 346 16.14 18.76 8.29
CA LEU A 346 17.26 17.82 8.47
C LEU A 346 17.56 17.00 7.20
N MET A 347 16.57 16.70 6.39
CA MET A 347 16.74 16.06 5.07
C MET A 347 17.59 16.93 4.13
N GLU A 348 17.43 18.25 4.18
CA GLU A 348 18.25 19.17 3.39
C GLU A 348 19.66 19.31 3.96
N ASP A 349 19.76 19.48 5.28
CA ASP A 349 21.04 19.68 5.97
C ASP A 349 21.98 18.47 5.81
N HIS A 350 21.43 17.26 5.66
CA HIS A 350 22.19 16.00 5.59
C HIS A 350 22.03 15.23 4.27
N ARG A 351 21.59 15.88 3.21
CA ARG A 351 21.24 15.25 1.91
C ARG A 351 22.36 14.41 1.26
N ASP A 352 23.62 14.62 1.65
CA ASP A 352 24.78 13.95 1.05
C ASP A 352 25.12 12.60 1.72
N ASP A 353 24.62 12.35 2.95
CA ASP A 353 24.90 11.12 3.71
C ASP A 353 23.68 10.61 4.51
N LEU A 354 22.48 11.00 4.08
CA LEU A 354 21.20 10.53 4.63
C LEU A 354 20.19 10.30 3.51
N VAL A 355 19.56 9.16 3.52
CA VAL A 355 18.37 8.90 2.71
C VAL A 355 17.18 8.67 3.65
N VAL A 356 16.08 9.36 3.38
CA VAL A 356 14.82 9.12 4.07
C VAL A 356 13.90 8.36 3.13
N ILE A 357 13.34 7.25 3.61
CA ILE A 357 12.29 6.49 2.95
C ILE A 357 11.04 6.60 3.81
N VAL A 358 9.97 7.13 3.23
CA VAL A 358 8.65 7.14 3.87
C VAL A 358 7.79 6.06 3.25
N ALA A 359 7.11 5.26 4.08
CA ALA A 359 6.31 4.14 3.61
C ALA A 359 4.88 4.20 4.15
N GLY A 360 3.93 3.66 3.39
CA GLY A 360 2.53 3.58 3.79
C GLY A 360 1.62 3.12 2.65
N TYR A 361 0.32 3.21 2.89
CA TYR A 361 -0.69 2.97 1.86
C TYR A 361 -0.67 4.09 0.81
N THR A 362 -0.97 3.74 -0.42
CA THR A 362 -0.83 4.65 -1.57
C THR A 362 -1.62 5.94 -1.38
N ASP A 363 -2.88 5.84 -0.97
CA ASP A 363 -3.78 6.99 -0.83
C ASP A 363 -3.38 7.89 0.33
N GLU A 364 -3.09 7.30 1.49
CA GLU A 364 -2.66 8.02 2.69
C GLU A 364 -1.30 8.72 2.51
N MET A 365 -0.40 8.10 1.75
CA MET A 365 0.90 8.69 1.45
C MET A 365 0.78 9.90 0.53
N HIS A 366 -0.19 9.92 -0.39
CA HIS A 366 -0.48 11.11 -1.18
C HIS A 366 -0.91 12.28 -0.30
N ASP A 367 -1.84 12.04 0.63
CA ASP A 367 -2.32 13.06 1.57
C ASP A 367 -1.20 13.55 2.49
N PHE A 368 -0.32 12.65 2.94
CA PHE A 368 0.88 12.99 3.72
C PHE A 368 1.81 13.92 2.96
N LEU A 369 2.17 13.60 1.73
CA LEU A 369 3.09 14.39 0.93
C LEU A 369 2.52 15.78 0.59
N THR A 370 1.21 15.86 0.33
CA THR A 370 0.55 17.14 0.04
C THR A 370 0.33 18.00 1.28
N SER A 371 0.48 17.45 2.49
CA SER A 371 0.34 18.20 3.75
C SER A 371 1.42 19.27 3.94
N ASN A 372 2.58 19.10 3.28
CA ASN A 372 3.70 20.05 3.40
C ASN A 372 4.45 20.18 2.04
N PRO A 373 4.54 21.40 1.46
CA PRO A 373 5.25 21.63 0.19
C PRO A 373 6.72 21.19 0.21
N GLY A 374 7.36 21.22 1.38
CA GLY A 374 8.74 20.77 1.57
C GLY A 374 8.91 19.27 1.38
N LEU A 375 7.88 18.45 1.69
CA LEU A 375 7.89 17.02 1.42
C LEU A 375 7.86 16.77 -0.09
N ILE A 376 6.94 17.41 -0.84
CA ILE A 376 6.80 17.23 -2.30
C ILE A 376 8.12 17.54 -3.01
N SER A 377 8.82 18.59 -2.59
CA SER A 377 10.06 19.02 -3.25
C SER A 377 11.23 18.05 -3.01
N ARG A 378 11.22 17.28 -1.92
CA ARG A 378 12.31 16.37 -1.53
C ARG A 378 12.05 14.92 -1.91
N PHE A 379 10.80 14.50 -1.89
CA PHE A 379 10.40 13.15 -2.28
C PHE A 379 10.02 13.12 -3.77
N ASN A 380 10.98 12.84 -4.64
CA ASN A 380 10.80 12.81 -6.09
C ASN A 380 10.93 11.40 -6.69
N LYS A 381 11.11 10.38 -5.84
CA LYS A 381 11.22 8.97 -6.23
C LYS A 381 10.09 8.18 -5.56
N TYR A 382 9.23 7.60 -6.39
CA TYR A 382 8.09 6.81 -5.94
C TYR A 382 8.30 5.38 -6.39
N ILE A 383 8.23 4.44 -5.45
CA ILE A 383 8.33 3.01 -5.71
C ILE A 383 7.07 2.35 -5.18
N ASP A 384 6.28 1.81 -6.08
CA ASP A 384 5.05 1.11 -5.74
C ASP A 384 5.30 -0.39 -5.60
N PHE A 385 4.79 -0.94 -4.50
CA PHE A 385 4.88 -2.35 -4.13
C PHE A 385 3.52 -3.00 -4.33
N PRO A 386 3.29 -3.64 -5.48
CA PRO A 386 2.02 -4.30 -5.76
C PRO A 386 1.82 -5.50 -4.82
N ASP A 387 0.56 -5.90 -4.66
CA ASP A 387 0.23 -7.16 -4.00
C ASP A 387 0.78 -8.35 -4.78
N TYR A 388 1.16 -9.38 -4.04
CA TYR A 388 1.63 -10.63 -4.64
C TYR A 388 0.48 -11.43 -5.26
N THR A 389 0.76 -12.05 -6.39
CA THR A 389 -0.11 -13.06 -6.99
C THR A 389 -0.13 -14.34 -6.14
N ASP A 390 -1.11 -15.22 -6.38
CA ASP A 390 -1.19 -16.50 -5.66
C ASP A 390 0.06 -17.36 -5.86
N ASP A 391 0.62 -17.37 -7.08
CA ASP A 391 1.84 -18.10 -7.36
C ASP A 391 3.05 -17.54 -6.61
N GLU A 392 3.17 -16.22 -6.51
CA GLU A 392 4.23 -15.56 -5.75
C GLU A 392 4.06 -15.82 -4.25
N LEU A 393 2.84 -15.78 -3.72
CA LEU A 393 2.56 -16.11 -2.32
C LEU A 393 2.91 -17.55 -1.99
N MET A 394 2.57 -18.51 -2.87
CA MET A 394 2.96 -19.90 -2.71
C MET A 394 4.47 -20.08 -2.75
N ALA A 395 5.18 -19.39 -3.64
CA ALA A 395 6.63 -19.40 -3.68
C ALA A 395 7.27 -18.82 -2.40
N ILE A 396 6.66 -17.76 -1.82
CA ILE A 396 7.08 -17.18 -0.54
C ILE A 396 6.89 -18.19 0.61
N LEU A 397 5.78 -18.93 0.62
CA LEU A 397 5.54 -19.99 1.60
C LEU A 397 6.62 -21.07 1.54
N GLU A 398 6.88 -21.58 0.34
CA GLU A 398 7.88 -22.63 0.12
C GLU A 398 9.29 -22.16 0.51
N MET A 399 9.64 -20.95 0.13
CA MET A 399 10.93 -20.35 0.51
C MET A 399 11.07 -20.24 2.03
N ASN A 400 10.03 -19.77 2.73
CA ASN A 400 10.04 -19.63 4.18
C ASN A 400 10.09 -21.01 4.88
N ALA A 401 9.32 -21.98 4.41
CA ALA A 401 9.35 -23.35 4.92
C ALA A 401 10.75 -23.95 4.78
N LYS A 402 11.34 -23.86 3.59
CA LYS A 402 12.70 -24.36 3.31
C LYS A 402 13.76 -23.70 4.20
N ARG A 403 13.66 -22.39 4.44
CA ARG A 403 14.58 -21.67 5.34
C ARG A 403 14.52 -22.19 6.77
N GLN A 404 13.35 -22.64 7.21
CA GLN A 404 13.14 -23.21 8.56
C GLN A 404 13.35 -24.72 8.60
N GLY A 405 13.75 -25.35 7.48
CA GLY A 405 14.03 -26.76 7.39
C GLY A 405 12.79 -27.63 7.18
N TYR A 406 11.66 -27.05 6.80
CA TYR A 406 10.44 -27.79 6.47
C TYR A 406 10.29 -28.02 4.97
N SER A 407 9.64 -29.13 4.61
CA SER A 407 9.14 -29.42 3.28
C SER A 407 7.60 -29.54 3.33
N ILE A 408 6.93 -29.00 2.33
CA ILE A 408 5.46 -29.02 2.22
C ILE A 408 5.11 -29.97 1.09
N THR A 409 4.25 -30.97 1.34
CA THR A 409 3.81 -31.88 0.28
C THR A 409 2.94 -31.17 -0.76
N ASP A 410 2.86 -31.71 -1.97
CA ASP A 410 2.10 -31.08 -3.05
C ASP A 410 0.59 -31.03 -2.74
N GLU A 411 0.07 -32.02 -2.02
CA GLU A 411 -1.32 -32.05 -1.54
C GLU A 411 -1.56 -30.93 -0.51
N ALA A 412 -0.63 -30.72 0.42
CA ALA A 412 -0.71 -29.61 1.38
C ALA A 412 -0.65 -28.24 0.68
N LYS A 413 0.18 -28.11 -0.36
CA LYS A 413 0.22 -26.88 -1.20
C LYS A 413 -1.11 -26.62 -1.90
N GLN A 414 -1.78 -27.68 -2.40
CA GLN A 414 -3.10 -27.54 -3.02
C GLN A 414 -4.16 -27.03 -2.04
N VAL A 415 -4.13 -27.50 -0.79
CA VAL A 415 -5.04 -27.01 0.26
C VAL A 415 -4.81 -25.52 0.53
N VAL A 416 -3.55 -25.09 0.68
CA VAL A 416 -3.23 -23.66 0.89
C VAL A 416 -3.60 -22.82 -0.35
N ARG A 417 -3.35 -23.32 -1.56
CA ARG A 417 -3.76 -22.65 -2.80
C ARG A 417 -5.27 -22.50 -2.89
N GLY A 418 -6.02 -23.52 -2.49
CA GLY A 418 -7.49 -23.49 -2.42
C GLY A 418 -7.99 -22.40 -1.46
N MET A 419 -7.33 -22.22 -0.31
CA MET A 419 -7.61 -21.13 0.61
C MET A 419 -7.38 -19.76 -0.06
N LEU A 420 -6.24 -19.56 -0.72
CA LEU A 420 -5.92 -18.28 -1.37
C LEU A 420 -6.92 -17.91 -2.47
N THR A 421 -7.27 -18.88 -3.33
CA THR A 421 -8.24 -18.68 -4.43
C THR A 421 -9.67 -18.49 -3.93
N GLY A 422 -10.01 -19.02 -2.77
CA GLY A 422 -11.34 -18.88 -2.15
C GLY A 422 -11.54 -17.57 -1.39
N MET A 423 -10.49 -16.80 -1.15
CA MET A 423 -10.57 -15.53 -0.42
C MET A 423 -11.37 -14.49 -1.21
N THR A 424 -12.28 -13.82 -0.52
CA THR A 424 -12.90 -12.56 -1.00
C THR A 424 -11.87 -11.44 -1.07
N LEU A 425 -12.19 -10.38 -1.79
CA LEU A 425 -11.31 -9.21 -1.90
C LEU A 425 -10.98 -8.61 -0.51
N SER A 426 -11.96 -8.54 0.39
CA SER A 426 -11.74 -8.05 1.77
C SER A 426 -10.80 -8.94 2.56
N GLU A 427 -11.02 -10.26 2.53
CA GLU A 427 -10.14 -11.22 3.20
C GLU A 427 -8.72 -11.18 2.64
N ARG A 428 -8.59 -10.91 1.34
CA ARG A 428 -7.28 -10.76 0.69
C ARG A 428 -6.52 -9.53 1.18
N MET A 429 -7.21 -8.41 1.39
CA MET A 429 -6.63 -7.20 1.95
C MET A 429 -6.19 -7.42 3.40
N ASP A 430 -7.01 -8.08 4.20
CA ASP A 430 -6.73 -8.38 5.61
C ASP A 430 -5.63 -9.45 5.77
N PHE A 431 -5.46 -10.32 4.78
CA PHE A 431 -4.45 -11.37 4.79
C PHE A 431 -3.02 -10.83 4.88
N GLY A 432 -2.76 -9.67 4.26
CA GLY A 432 -1.49 -8.95 4.42
C GLY A 432 -0.31 -9.60 3.70
N ASN A 433 -0.52 -10.15 2.50
CA ASN A 433 0.53 -10.61 1.59
C ASN A 433 1.52 -11.63 2.23
N ALA A 434 2.83 -11.37 2.14
CA ALA A 434 3.87 -12.24 2.70
C ALA A 434 3.78 -12.39 4.24
N ARG A 435 3.17 -11.43 4.95
CA ARG A 435 2.89 -11.56 6.39
C ARG A 435 1.85 -12.64 6.63
N GLY A 436 0.77 -12.65 5.84
CA GLY A 436 -0.25 -13.70 5.88
C GLY A 436 0.34 -15.08 5.60
N MET A 437 1.21 -15.21 4.58
CA MET A 437 1.88 -16.49 4.30
C MET A 437 2.81 -16.94 5.43
N ARG A 438 3.44 -16.02 6.16
CA ARG A 438 4.21 -16.38 7.36
C ARG A 438 3.31 -16.93 8.46
N ASN A 439 2.21 -16.25 8.74
CA ASN A 439 1.22 -16.71 9.73
C ASN A 439 0.64 -18.08 9.33
N THR A 440 0.36 -18.28 8.03
CA THR A 440 -0.07 -19.59 7.52
C THR A 440 0.97 -20.67 7.78
N LEU A 441 2.26 -20.40 7.52
CA LEU A 441 3.32 -21.36 7.82
C LEU A 441 3.39 -21.70 9.31
N GLU A 442 3.27 -20.72 10.20
CA GLU A 442 3.26 -20.93 11.64
C GLU A 442 2.12 -21.86 12.07
N LYS A 443 0.91 -21.67 11.50
CA LYS A 443 -0.24 -22.56 11.73
C LYS A 443 -0.02 -23.97 11.20
N LEU A 444 0.57 -24.11 10.02
CA LEU A 444 0.91 -25.40 9.45
C LEU A 444 1.91 -26.16 10.34
N VAL A 445 2.92 -25.47 10.86
CA VAL A 445 3.92 -26.07 11.79
C VAL A 445 3.24 -26.46 13.11
N GLN A 446 2.32 -25.65 13.62
CA GLN A 446 1.57 -25.95 14.84
C GLN A 446 0.67 -27.19 14.64
N ALA A 447 -0.02 -27.30 13.51
CA ALA A 447 -0.85 -28.45 13.19
C ALA A 447 0.01 -29.75 13.06
N GLN A 448 1.18 -29.67 12.41
CA GLN A 448 2.14 -30.76 12.37
C GLN A 448 2.57 -31.17 13.79
N ALA A 449 2.91 -30.22 14.65
CA ALA A 449 3.33 -30.50 16.03
C ALA A 449 2.20 -31.20 16.82
N ASN A 450 0.94 -30.73 16.67
CA ASN A 450 -0.20 -31.36 17.32
C ASN A 450 -0.42 -32.81 16.81
N ARG A 451 -0.28 -33.07 15.51
CA ARG A 451 -0.37 -34.41 14.94
C ARG A 451 0.72 -35.32 15.48
N LEU A 452 1.97 -34.85 15.52
CA LEU A 452 3.10 -35.64 16.02
C LEU A 452 3.04 -35.90 17.51
N ALA A 453 2.49 -34.97 18.30
CA ALA A 453 2.38 -35.13 19.77
C ALA A 453 1.45 -36.29 20.17
N VAL A 454 0.47 -36.64 19.34
CA VAL A 454 -0.47 -37.75 19.60
C VAL A 454 -0.11 -39.03 18.81
N CYS A 455 1.03 -39.04 18.13
CA CYS A 455 1.46 -40.20 17.34
C CYS A 455 1.95 -41.32 18.26
N GLU A 456 1.30 -42.47 18.20
CA GLU A 456 1.74 -43.70 18.91
C GLU A 456 2.81 -44.39 18.06
N GLY A 457 4.09 -44.13 18.30
CA GLY A 457 5.19 -44.79 17.57
C GLY A 457 6.48 -43.95 17.56
N GLU A 458 7.50 -44.47 16.88
CA GLU A 458 8.76 -43.75 16.71
C GLU A 458 8.61 -42.60 15.68
N ILE A 459 8.83 -41.38 16.12
CA ILE A 459 8.81 -40.20 15.25
C ILE A 459 10.08 -40.18 14.41
N THR A 460 9.96 -40.36 13.12
CA THR A 460 11.09 -40.32 12.19
C THR A 460 11.49 -38.89 11.84
N ARG A 461 12.74 -38.74 11.38
CA ARG A 461 13.23 -37.44 10.90
C ARG A 461 12.39 -36.85 9.79
N ASP A 462 11.93 -37.68 8.85
CA ASP A 462 11.13 -37.24 7.73
C ASP A 462 9.76 -36.73 8.19
N MET A 463 9.17 -37.32 9.20
CA MET A 463 7.93 -36.82 9.81
C MET A 463 8.10 -35.43 10.43
N LEU A 464 9.27 -35.16 11.04
CA LEU A 464 9.58 -33.85 11.62
C LEU A 464 9.84 -32.78 10.56
N LEU A 465 10.31 -33.16 9.38
CA LEU A 465 10.61 -32.22 8.30
C LEU A 465 9.40 -31.95 7.39
N THR A 466 8.38 -32.84 7.38
CA THR A 466 7.34 -32.81 6.36
C THR A 466 6.01 -32.33 6.91
N ILE A 467 5.47 -31.28 6.30
CA ILE A 467 4.10 -30.79 6.49
C ILE A 467 3.21 -31.49 5.47
N THR A 468 2.18 -32.18 5.95
CA THR A 468 1.28 -33.03 5.15
C THR A 468 -0.06 -32.32 4.85
N GLU A 469 -0.84 -32.91 3.96
CA GLU A 469 -2.21 -32.46 3.67
C GLU A 469 -3.08 -32.40 4.93
N ALA A 470 -2.94 -33.38 5.82
CA ALA A 470 -3.70 -33.41 7.08
C ALA A 470 -3.39 -32.19 7.97
N ASP A 471 -2.11 -31.81 8.04
CA ASP A 471 -1.68 -30.62 8.78
C ASP A 471 -2.27 -29.35 8.15
N ALA A 472 -2.28 -29.27 6.80
CA ALA A 472 -2.83 -28.11 6.10
C ALA A 472 -4.35 -27.99 6.30
N LYS A 473 -5.07 -29.10 6.22
CA LYS A 473 -6.52 -29.12 6.50
C LYS A 473 -6.83 -28.71 7.93
N ALA A 474 -6.13 -29.27 8.91
CA ALA A 474 -6.33 -28.94 10.32
C ALA A 474 -6.04 -27.46 10.59
N ALA A 475 -4.92 -26.92 10.07
CA ALA A 475 -4.54 -25.53 10.26
C ALA A 475 -5.55 -24.51 9.69
N LEU A 476 -6.28 -24.88 8.63
CA LEU A 476 -7.20 -23.96 7.93
C LEU A 476 -8.68 -24.19 8.30
N THR A 477 -9.04 -25.36 8.90
CA THR A 477 -10.40 -25.63 9.37
C THR A 477 -10.69 -24.87 10.67
N ASP A 478 -9.72 -24.80 11.58
CA ASP A 478 -9.85 -24.02 12.83
C ASP A 478 -10.19 -22.53 12.58
N GLU A 479 -9.76 -21.96 11.44
CA GLU A 479 -10.11 -20.57 11.06
C GLU A 479 -11.57 -20.40 10.64
N SER A 480 -12.14 -21.40 9.95
CA SER A 480 -13.54 -21.34 9.53
C SER A 480 -14.49 -21.51 10.70
N GLU A 481 -14.14 -22.36 11.67
CA GLU A 481 -14.92 -22.56 12.90
C GLU A 481 -14.81 -21.36 13.85
N GLN A 482 -13.63 -20.76 14.00
CA GLN A 482 -13.47 -19.53 14.80
C GLN A 482 -14.20 -18.34 14.17
N LYS A 483 -14.12 -18.14 12.86
CA LYS A 483 -14.87 -17.08 12.17
C LYS A 483 -16.38 -17.26 12.25
N GLN A 484 -16.88 -18.50 12.20
CA GLN A 484 -18.32 -18.80 12.41
C GLN A 484 -18.74 -18.53 13.85
N ALA A 485 -17.94 -18.95 14.85
CA ALA A 485 -18.22 -18.71 16.26
C ALA A 485 -18.18 -17.22 16.63
N ASP A 486 -17.25 -16.45 16.06
CA ASP A 486 -17.16 -15.00 16.24
C ASP A 486 -18.32 -14.27 15.52
N GLY A 487 -18.74 -14.74 14.35
CA GLY A 487 -19.90 -14.22 13.63
C GLY A 487 -21.21 -14.49 14.37
N GLU A 488 -21.42 -15.71 14.86
CA GLU A 488 -22.61 -16.08 15.66
C GLU A 488 -22.67 -15.34 17.00
N ASN A 489 -21.52 -15.13 17.67
CA ASN A 489 -21.44 -14.33 18.89
C ASN A 489 -21.73 -12.84 18.64
N ALA A 490 -21.28 -12.28 17.52
CA ALA A 490 -21.57 -10.90 17.13
C ALA A 490 -23.07 -10.70 16.80
N GLU A 491 -23.70 -11.69 16.15
CA GLU A 491 -25.12 -11.67 15.82
C GLU A 491 -26.02 -11.87 17.06
N GLN A 492 -25.62 -12.74 18.00
CA GLN A 492 -26.29 -12.90 19.28
C GLN A 492 -26.16 -11.67 20.18
N LEU A 493 -25.00 -10.98 20.15
CA LEU A 493 -24.81 -9.75 20.90
C LEU A 493 -25.67 -8.61 20.33
N ALA A 494 -25.81 -8.55 19.00
CA ALA A 494 -26.67 -7.58 18.32
C ALA A 494 -28.15 -7.82 18.65
N LEU A 495 -28.61 -9.07 18.68
CA LEU A 495 -29.99 -9.43 19.04
C LEU A 495 -30.30 -9.14 20.52
N GLN A 496 -29.34 -9.35 21.43
CA GLN A 496 -29.52 -9.04 22.86
C GLN A 496 -29.56 -7.53 23.14
N THR A 497 -28.89 -6.71 22.32
CA THR A 497 -29.00 -5.25 22.42
C THR A 497 -30.34 -4.72 21.91
N GLU A 498 -30.95 -5.35 20.91
CA GLU A 498 -32.30 -4.97 20.42
C GLU A 498 -33.44 -5.38 21.38
N GLU A 499 -33.26 -6.42 22.20
CA GLU A 499 -34.24 -6.81 23.21
C GLU A 499 -34.18 -5.96 24.50
N ASN A 500 -33.04 -5.35 24.79
CA ASN A 500 -32.89 -4.47 25.98
C ASN A 500 -33.32 -3.02 25.73
N ASP A 501 -33.56 -2.61 24.49
CA ASP A 501 -34.05 -1.28 24.10
C ASP A 501 -35.59 -1.23 23.87
N LYS A 502 -36.33 -2.31 24.19
CA LYS A 502 -37.80 -2.36 24.19
C LYS A 502 -38.36 -2.42 25.61
#